data_a122e94849c0c656536249476452103e
#
_entry.id   a122e94849c0c656536249476452103e
#
_cell.length_a   1.000
_cell.length_b   1.000
_cell.length_c   1.000
_cell.angle_alpha   90.00
_cell.angle_beta   90.00
_cell.angle_gamma   90.00
#
_symmetry.space_group_name_H-M   'P 1'
#
loop_
_entity.id
_entity.type
_entity.pdbx_description
1 polymer ?
#
loop_
_entity_poly.entity_id
_entity_poly.type
_entity_poly.pdbx_seq_one_letter_code
_entity_poly.pdbx_strand_id
1 'polypeptide(L)'
;MQHKLTLMRRKDASTNSFRRLLNELIMLMAYEVTRDMPLQAIEIETPMETTTGHVIDGKKQVLVSILRAGNGFLDGMLNVIPGARVGHIGLYRDPQTLQAVEYYYNMPDKMCERDDNVVDPMLATGHSAAAAVSHLQNTSPPTSRHT
;
A
#
# COMPACT_ATOMS: atom_id res chain seq x y z
N MET A 1 -14.96 2.45 -11.24
CA MET A 1 -13.69 3.17 -11.01
C MET A 1 -13.57 4.47 -11.83
N GLN A 2 -13.68 4.44 -13.17
CA GLN A 2 -13.51 5.63 -14.07
C GLN A 2 -14.39 6.82 -13.71
N HIS A 3 -15.68 6.61 -13.42
CA HIS A 3 -16.58 7.70 -13.02
C HIS A 3 -16.06 8.48 -11.80
N LYS A 4 -15.64 7.77 -10.73
CA LYS A 4 -15.10 8.40 -9.51
C LYS A 4 -13.80 9.15 -9.79
N LEU A 5 -12.93 8.59 -10.61
CA LEU A 5 -11.70 9.24 -11.04
C LEU A 5 -11.98 10.54 -11.81
N THR A 6 -12.98 10.54 -12.70
CA THR A 6 -13.40 11.73 -13.43
C THR A 6 -13.88 12.83 -12.47
N LEU A 7 -14.73 12.48 -11.50
CA LEU A 7 -15.21 13.45 -10.50
C LEU A 7 -14.06 14.02 -9.64
N MET A 8 -13.11 13.18 -9.25
CA MET A 8 -11.96 13.59 -8.45
C MET A 8 -11.03 14.56 -9.21
N ARG A 9 -10.92 14.42 -10.53
CA ARG A 9 -10.08 15.26 -11.40
C ARG A 9 -10.68 16.62 -11.72
N ARG A 10 -11.92 16.88 -11.35
CA ARG A 10 -12.56 18.17 -11.63
C ARG A 10 -11.85 19.31 -10.88
N LYS A 11 -11.64 20.43 -11.57
CA LYS A 11 -10.99 21.63 -11.00
C LYS A 11 -11.80 22.25 -9.85
N ASP A 12 -13.12 22.06 -9.87
CA ASP A 12 -14.08 22.57 -8.88
C ASP A 12 -14.40 21.56 -7.77
N ALA A 13 -13.68 20.43 -7.72
CA ALA A 13 -13.86 19.44 -6.65
C ALA A 13 -13.45 20.03 -5.28
N SER A 14 -14.35 19.97 -4.31
CA SER A 14 -14.04 20.38 -2.94
C SER A 14 -13.03 19.41 -2.30
N THR A 15 -12.25 19.89 -1.34
CA THR A 15 -11.30 19.05 -0.57
C THR A 15 -11.99 17.85 0.07
N ASN A 16 -13.21 18.04 0.60
CA ASN A 16 -13.99 16.96 1.19
C ASN A 16 -14.40 15.91 0.16
N SER A 17 -14.92 16.33 -0.99
CA SER A 17 -15.29 15.43 -2.08
C SER A 17 -14.07 14.69 -2.62
N PHE A 18 -12.94 15.37 -2.76
CA PHE A 18 -11.68 14.77 -3.18
C PHE A 18 -11.23 13.65 -2.22
N ARG A 19 -11.17 13.93 -0.92
CA ARG A 19 -10.77 12.94 0.09
C ARG A 19 -11.68 11.72 0.10
N ARG A 20 -13.00 11.92 0.03
CA ARG A 20 -13.96 10.83 0.00
C ARG A 20 -13.79 9.95 -1.25
N LEU A 21 -13.70 10.57 -2.43
CA LEU A 21 -13.50 9.86 -3.69
C LEU A 21 -12.17 9.13 -3.72
N LEU A 22 -11.11 9.74 -3.18
CA LEU A 22 -9.80 9.11 -3.05
C LEU A 22 -9.89 7.84 -2.21
N ASN A 23 -10.49 7.91 -1.02
CA ASN A 23 -10.66 6.74 -0.15
C ASN A 23 -11.46 5.62 -0.83
N GLU A 24 -12.57 5.96 -1.49
CA GLU A 24 -13.40 5.00 -2.23
C GLU A 24 -12.63 4.33 -3.39
N LEU A 25 -11.79 5.10 -4.11
CA LEU A 25 -10.94 4.56 -5.18
C LEU A 25 -9.87 3.64 -4.63
N ILE A 26 -9.24 4.01 -3.52
CA ILE A 26 -8.21 3.20 -2.87
C ILE A 26 -8.78 1.86 -2.40
N MET A 27 -9.97 1.84 -1.81
CA MET A 27 -10.63 0.60 -1.41
C MET A 27 -10.85 -0.34 -2.62
N LEU A 28 -11.26 0.20 -3.77
CA LEU A 28 -11.41 -0.57 -5.00
C LEU A 28 -10.06 -1.08 -5.55
N MET A 29 -9.02 -0.27 -5.44
CA MET A 29 -7.66 -0.66 -5.83
C MET A 29 -7.10 -1.71 -4.87
N ALA A 30 -7.34 -1.58 -3.57
CA ALA A 30 -6.92 -2.54 -2.57
C ALA A 30 -7.46 -3.94 -2.87
N TYR A 31 -8.74 -4.05 -3.24
CA TYR A 31 -9.32 -5.31 -3.67
C TYR A 31 -8.58 -5.92 -4.86
N GLU A 32 -8.25 -5.11 -5.87
CA GLU A 32 -7.57 -5.60 -7.07
C GLU A 32 -6.12 -6.01 -6.79
N VAL A 33 -5.40 -5.22 -6.00
CA VAL A 33 -4.00 -5.52 -5.62
C VAL A 33 -3.90 -6.77 -4.75
N THR A 34 -4.93 -7.07 -3.95
CA THR A 34 -4.93 -8.24 -3.05
C THR A 34 -5.59 -9.48 -3.62
N ARG A 35 -6.14 -9.41 -4.83
CA ARG A 35 -6.91 -10.49 -5.45
C ARG A 35 -6.13 -11.79 -5.62
N ASP A 36 -4.85 -11.69 -5.97
CA ASP A 36 -4.00 -12.84 -6.28
C ASP A 36 -3.13 -13.27 -5.08
N MET A 37 -3.48 -12.82 -3.87
CA MET A 37 -2.76 -13.23 -2.66
C MET A 37 -2.96 -14.73 -2.39
N PRO A 38 -1.88 -15.45 -2.01
CA PRO A 38 -1.97 -16.85 -1.69
C PRO A 38 -2.87 -17.07 -0.48
N LEU A 39 -3.70 -18.10 -0.55
CA LEU A 39 -4.58 -18.51 0.52
C LEU A 39 -4.19 -19.90 1.02
N GLN A 40 -4.26 -20.11 2.34
CA GLN A 40 -4.15 -21.42 2.96
C GLN A 40 -5.52 -21.88 3.48
N ALA A 41 -5.78 -23.16 3.32
CA ALA A 41 -6.97 -23.80 3.89
C ALA A 41 -6.73 -24.06 5.38
N ILE A 42 -7.71 -23.69 6.21
CA ILE A 42 -7.74 -24.00 7.64
C ILE A 42 -9.09 -24.59 8.03
N GLU A 43 -9.09 -25.45 9.04
CA GLU A 43 -10.34 -25.93 9.65
C GLU A 43 -10.90 -24.86 10.58
N ILE A 44 -12.17 -24.55 10.44
CA ILE A 44 -12.89 -23.56 11.25
C ILE A 44 -14.18 -24.16 11.81
N GLU A 45 -14.53 -23.76 13.01
CA GLU A 45 -15.84 -24.05 13.61
C GLU A 45 -16.82 -22.94 13.27
N THR A 46 -17.94 -23.29 12.67
CA THR A 46 -19.06 -22.38 12.45
C THR A 46 -20.21 -22.72 13.41
N PRO A 47 -21.20 -21.85 13.58
CA PRO A 47 -22.36 -22.18 14.42
C PRO A 47 -23.15 -23.43 13.99
N MET A 48 -22.97 -23.89 12.75
CA MET A 48 -23.68 -25.01 12.19
C MET A 48 -22.85 -26.30 12.18
N GLU A 49 -21.58 -26.19 11.77
CA GLU A 49 -20.67 -27.35 11.63
C GLU A 49 -19.22 -26.91 11.49
N THR A 50 -18.30 -27.85 11.70
CA THR A 50 -16.90 -27.68 11.35
C THR A 50 -16.73 -27.78 9.84
N THR A 51 -16.00 -26.82 9.24
CA THR A 51 -15.78 -26.77 7.80
C THR A 51 -14.40 -26.22 7.45
N THR A 52 -14.01 -26.32 6.18
CA THR A 52 -12.76 -25.76 5.68
C THR A 52 -12.99 -24.31 5.24
N GLY A 53 -12.27 -23.37 5.86
CA GLY A 53 -12.18 -21.98 5.46
C GLY A 53 -10.84 -21.66 4.78
N HIS A 54 -10.74 -20.47 4.19
CA HIS A 54 -9.51 -19.97 3.57
C HIS A 54 -9.08 -18.65 4.22
N VAL A 55 -7.81 -18.54 4.58
CA VAL A 55 -7.19 -17.33 5.13
C VAL A 55 -5.97 -16.97 4.29
N ILE A 56 -5.55 -15.72 4.33
CA ILE A 56 -4.33 -15.28 3.64
C ILE A 56 -3.15 -16.09 4.19
N ASP A 57 -2.38 -16.69 3.28
CA ASP A 57 -1.18 -17.43 3.63
C ASP A 57 -0.03 -16.50 4.01
N GLY A 58 0.80 -16.94 4.96
CA GLY A 58 2.02 -16.23 5.34
C GLY A 58 1.83 -15.12 6.36
N LYS A 59 2.85 -14.23 6.41
CA LYS A 59 2.85 -13.12 7.37
C LYS A 59 2.03 -11.94 6.87
N LYS A 60 1.55 -11.13 7.82
CA LYS A 60 0.80 -9.89 7.53
C LYS A 60 1.57 -9.02 6.56
N GLN A 61 0.88 -8.49 5.57
CA GLN A 61 1.41 -7.53 4.61
C GLN A 61 1.91 -6.25 5.27
N VAL A 62 2.80 -5.56 4.57
CA VAL A 62 3.26 -4.23 4.94
C VAL A 62 2.80 -3.22 3.88
N LEU A 63 2.20 -2.14 4.32
CA LEU A 63 1.89 -0.98 3.50
C LEU A 63 2.95 0.08 3.74
N VAL A 64 3.74 0.40 2.73
CA VAL A 64 4.81 1.39 2.82
C VAL A 64 4.35 2.69 2.19
N SER A 65 4.15 3.71 3.02
CA SER A 65 3.72 5.03 2.57
C SER A 65 4.90 5.95 2.27
N ILE A 66 4.91 6.52 1.07
CA ILE A 66 5.84 7.60 0.73
C ILE A 66 5.26 8.90 1.29
N LEU A 67 5.94 9.43 2.31
CA LEU A 67 5.52 10.64 2.99
C LEU A 67 5.69 11.87 2.08
N ARG A 68 4.78 12.82 2.16
CA ARG A 68 3.60 12.94 3.03
C ARG A 68 2.33 12.46 2.33
N ALA A 69 2.32 12.48 0.99
CA ALA A 69 1.12 12.25 0.18
C ALA A 69 0.58 10.81 0.30
N GLY A 70 1.45 9.81 0.45
CA GLY A 70 1.08 8.41 0.60
C GLY A 70 0.18 8.11 1.80
N ASN A 71 0.19 8.96 2.84
CA ASN A 71 -0.70 8.76 4.00
C ASN A 71 -2.18 8.79 3.63
N GLY A 72 -2.55 9.55 2.58
CA GLY A 72 -3.93 9.54 2.11
C GLY A 72 -4.39 8.20 1.54
N PHE A 73 -3.45 7.33 1.15
CA PHE A 73 -3.73 5.97 0.69
C PHE A 73 -3.91 4.97 1.84
N LEU A 74 -3.21 5.17 2.95
CA LEU A 74 -3.21 4.22 4.06
C LEU A 74 -4.60 3.97 4.62
N ASP A 75 -5.38 5.01 4.84
CA ASP A 75 -6.72 4.88 5.42
C ASP A 75 -7.61 3.97 4.56
N GLY A 76 -7.59 4.17 3.25
CA GLY A 76 -8.36 3.35 2.30
C GLY A 76 -7.89 1.89 2.24
N MET A 77 -6.57 1.67 2.25
CA MET A 77 -6.00 0.33 2.25
C MET A 77 -6.28 -0.41 3.57
N LEU A 78 -6.12 0.27 4.71
CA LEU A 78 -6.37 -0.32 6.03
C LEU A 78 -7.84 -0.65 6.28
N ASN A 79 -8.77 0.01 5.60
CA ASN A 79 -10.19 -0.37 5.63
C ASN A 79 -10.44 -1.75 5.01
N VAL A 80 -9.62 -2.15 4.04
CA VAL A 80 -9.72 -3.47 3.38
C VAL A 80 -8.80 -4.49 4.05
N ILE A 81 -7.61 -4.08 4.49
CA ILE A 81 -6.60 -4.94 5.11
C ILE A 81 -6.25 -4.40 6.50
N PRO A 82 -7.15 -4.47 7.48
CA PRO A 82 -6.94 -3.87 8.81
C PRO A 82 -5.78 -4.52 9.59
N GLY A 83 -5.40 -5.73 9.21
CA GLY A 83 -4.28 -6.43 9.81
C GLY A 83 -2.91 -6.09 9.23
N ALA A 84 -2.81 -5.29 8.17
CA ALA A 84 -1.54 -4.89 7.57
C ALA A 84 -0.68 -4.07 8.56
N ARG A 85 0.63 -4.23 8.45
CA ARG A 85 1.58 -3.35 9.14
C ARG A 85 1.86 -2.13 8.27
N VAL A 86 2.28 -1.04 8.89
CA VAL A 86 2.56 0.21 8.19
C VAL A 86 4.02 0.58 8.36
N GLY A 87 4.66 0.88 7.23
CA GLY A 87 5.97 1.50 7.15
C GLY A 87 5.87 2.88 6.50
N HIS A 88 6.86 3.72 6.72
CA HIS A 88 6.92 5.07 6.15
C HIS A 88 8.32 5.37 5.62
N ILE A 89 8.38 5.91 4.41
CA ILE A 89 9.60 6.48 3.82
C ILE A 89 9.34 7.95 3.53
N GLY A 90 10.13 8.83 4.14
CA GLY A 90 10.11 10.24 3.85
C GLY A 90 11.16 10.59 2.79
N LEU A 91 10.72 11.06 1.63
CA LEU A 91 11.58 11.49 0.55
C LEU A 91 11.27 12.94 0.18
N TYR A 92 12.30 13.73 -0.08
CA TYR A 92 12.15 15.02 -0.75
C TYR A 92 13.10 15.10 -1.95
N ARG A 93 12.76 15.95 -2.89
CA ARG A 93 13.63 16.21 -4.03
C ARG A 93 14.54 17.38 -3.70
N ASP A 94 15.85 17.16 -3.74
CA ASP A 94 16.82 18.23 -3.59
C ASP A 94 16.66 19.22 -4.75
N PRO A 95 16.46 20.53 -4.47
CA PRO A 95 16.20 21.52 -5.48
C PRO A 95 17.40 21.79 -6.40
N GLN A 96 18.63 21.47 -5.99
CA GLN A 96 19.85 21.68 -6.75
C GLN A 96 20.20 20.46 -7.62
N THR A 97 20.19 19.27 -7.01
CA THR A 97 20.59 18.02 -7.68
C THR A 97 19.43 17.28 -8.35
N LEU A 98 18.18 17.64 -8.01
CA LEU A 98 16.95 16.97 -8.41
C LEU A 98 16.89 15.49 -8.00
N GLN A 99 17.80 15.03 -7.16
CA GLN A 99 17.82 13.68 -6.62
C GLN A 99 16.84 13.53 -5.45
N ALA A 100 16.32 12.31 -5.28
CA ALA A 100 15.52 11.97 -4.12
C ALA A 100 16.44 11.80 -2.91
N VAL A 101 16.18 12.56 -1.85
CA VAL A 101 16.89 12.49 -0.59
C VAL A 101 15.95 11.96 0.48
N GLU A 102 16.38 10.94 1.18
CA GLU A 102 15.64 10.37 2.31
C GLU A 102 15.88 11.22 3.57
N TYR A 103 14.78 11.53 4.26
CA TYR A 103 14.84 12.23 5.55
C TYR A 103 14.15 11.45 6.68
N TYR A 104 13.43 10.39 6.34
CA TYR A 104 12.72 9.57 7.32
C TYR A 104 12.56 8.14 6.81
N TYR A 105 12.89 7.18 7.66
CA TYR A 105 12.71 5.76 7.39
C TYR A 105 12.22 5.06 8.65
N ASN A 106 11.04 4.48 8.60
CA ASN A 106 10.50 3.69 9.71
C ASN A 106 9.74 2.50 9.14
N MET A 107 10.27 1.31 9.34
CA MET A 107 9.70 0.05 8.86
C MET A 107 9.42 -0.90 9.99
N PRO A 108 8.39 -1.75 9.85
CA PRO A 108 8.15 -2.85 10.80
C PRO A 108 9.30 -3.85 10.77
N ASP A 109 9.47 -4.57 11.89
CA ASP A 109 10.44 -5.66 11.98
C ASP A 109 10.17 -6.76 10.96
N LYS A 110 11.26 -7.43 10.52
CA LYS A 110 11.21 -8.60 9.64
C LYS A 110 10.54 -8.34 8.30
N MET A 111 10.88 -7.25 7.65
CA MET A 111 10.39 -6.92 6.30
C MET A 111 10.68 -8.03 5.28
N CYS A 112 11.87 -8.64 5.33
CA CYS A 112 12.30 -9.70 4.41
C CYS A 112 11.40 -10.96 4.38
N GLU A 113 10.53 -11.12 5.36
CA GLU A 113 9.60 -12.25 5.46
C GLU A 113 8.15 -11.85 5.07
N ARG A 114 7.94 -10.67 4.47
CA ARG A 114 6.63 -10.08 4.21
C ARG A 114 6.53 -9.57 2.80
N ASP A 115 5.32 -9.59 2.27
CA ASP A 115 4.99 -8.87 1.05
C ASP A 115 4.76 -7.40 1.40
N ASP A 116 5.39 -6.50 0.65
CA ASP A 116 5.25 -5.07 0.83
C ASP A 116 4.59 -4.40 -0.38
N ASN A 117 3.69 -3.47 -0.08
CA ASN A 117 3.02 -2.63 -1.06
C ASN A 117 3.38 -1.17 -0.83
N VAL A 118 4.12 -0.59 -1.76
CA VAL A 118 4.46 0.84 -1.73
C VAL A 118 3.27 1.65 -2.23
N VAL A 119 2.83 2.63 -1.43
CA VAL A 119 1.67 3.46 -1.75
C VAL A 119 2.06 4.92 -1.92
N ASP A 120 1.71 5.47 -3.08
CA ASP A 120 1.88 6.88 -3.44
C ASP A 120 0.73 7.32 -4.35
N PRO A 121 0.06 8.44 -4.09
CA PRO A 121 -1.06 8.91 -4.91
C PRO A 121 -0.64 9.44 -6.28
N MET A 122 0.63 9.74 -6.50
CA MET A 122 1.10 10.35 -7.74
C MET A 122 2.44 9.76 -8.18
N LEU A 123 2.43 8.91 -9.18
CA LEU A 123 3.65 8.34 -9.75
C LEU A 123 4.52 9.41 -10.44
N ALA A 124 3.91 10.38 -11.14
CA ALA A 124 4.58 11.44 -11.92
C ALA A 124 5.74 10.88 -12.77
N THR A 125 6.98 11.29 -12.46
CA THR A 125 8.19 10.79 -13.13
C THR A 125 8.67 9.44 -12.59
N GLY A 126 8.08 8.94 -11.51
CA GLY A 126 8.46 7.69 -10.88
C GLY A 126 9.74 7.71 -10.01
N HIS A 127 10.47 8.82 -9.99
CA HIS A 127 11.76 8.88 -9.26
C HIS A 127 11.62 8.61 -7.75
N SER A 128 10.59 9.15 -7.09
CA SER A 128 10.35 8.90 -5.66
C SER A 128 9.97 7.44 -5.40
N ALA A 129 9.11 6.87 -6.24
CA ALA A 129 8.73 5.47 -6.13
C ALA A 129 9.93 4.54 -6.39
N ALA A 130 10.72 4.80 -7.44
CA ALA A 130 11.93 4.04 -7.74
C ALA A 130 12.96 4.12 -6.59
N ALA A 131 13.18 5.29 -6.02
CA ALA A 131 14.07 5.48 -4.88
C ALA A 131 13.58 4.70 -3.64
N ALA A 132 12.28 4.76 -3.34
CA ALA A 132 11.68 4.02 -2.23
C ALA A 132 11.84 2.50 -2.40
N VAL A 133 11.51 1.98 -3.60
CA VAL A 133 11.64 0.54 -3.90
C VAL A 133 13.10 0.09 -3.82
N SER A 134 14.03 0.86 -4.41
CA SER A 134 15.47 0.54 -4.34
C SER A 134 15.98 0.53 -2.89
N HIS A 135 15.52 1.46 -2.07
CA HIS A 135 15.89 1.49 -0.65
C HIS A 135 15.36 0.27 0.10
N LEU A 136 14.09 -0.10 -0.11
CA LEU A 136 13.48 -1.29 0.48
C LEU A 136 14.23 -2.57 0.08
N GLN A 137 14.56 -2.73 -1.20
CA GLN A 137 15.30 -3.88 -1.70
C GLN A 137 16.70 -3.99 -1.10
N ASN A 138 17.39 -2.87 -0.89
CA ASN A 138 18.73 -2.84 -0.29
C ASN A 138 18.70 -3.15 1.22
N THR A 139 17.64 -2.74 1.92
CA THR A 139 17.51 -2.89 3.38
C THR A 139 16.87 -4.22 3.76
N SER A 140 16.05 -4.77 2.89
CA SER A 140 15.35 -6.05 3.07
C SER A 140 15.57 -6.92 1.83
N PRO A 141 16.72 -7.62 1.71
CA PRO A 141 16.99 -8.45 0.53
C PRO A 141 15.85 -9.47 0.34
N PRO A 142 15.36 -9.65 -0.87
CA PRO A 142 14.18 -10.44 -1.16
C PRO A 142 14.39 -11.91 -0.80
N THR A 143 13.51 -12.45 0.02
CA THR A 143 13.17 -13.86 -0.09
C THR A 143 12.34 -13.99 -1.37
N SER A 144 12.92 -14.59 -2.39
CA SER A 144 12.43 -14.88 -3.73
C SER A 144 10.90 -15.05 -3.87
N ARG A 145 10.14 -13.96 -3.96
CA ARG A 145 8.80 -13.91 -4.54
C ARG A 145 8.60 -12.52 -5.14
N HIS A 146 8.98 -12.40 -6.39
CA HIS A 146 8.55 -11.29 -7.24
C HIS A 146 7.27 -11.73 -7.95
N THR A 147 6.18 -11.06 -7.67
CA THR A 147 5.03 -10.98 -8.55
C THR A 147 4.85 -9.55 -8.98
#